data_b5e0c34f27fb46a33bbc27397632ced6
#
_entry.id   b5e0c34f27fb46a33bbc27397632ced6
#
_cell.length_a   1.000
_cell.length_b   1.000
_cell.length_c   1.000
_cell.angle_alpha   90.00
_cell.angle_beta   90.00
_cell.angle_gamma   90.00
#
_symmetry.space_group_name_H-M   'P 1'
#
loop_
_entity.id
_entity.type
_entity.pdbx_description
1 polymer ?
#
loop_
_entity_poly.entity_id
_entity_poly.type
_entity_poly.pdbx_seq_one_letter_code
_entity_poly.pdbx_strand_id
1 'polypeptide(L)'
;GVSVTDIDGNLASSQITVNNGTLSVSLAGGATISAGANGSSTMTISGSEAQINTALASIVYQSNADFNGADVFTIVSTDSAGTPLSDIDTVGITVNPVNDPPVNTLPGAQTVDEDTPLNFVGVSVNDIDGNLASTQLSVNNGTLNVTLTGGTTITAGSNGSGTLTLSGTQTDINATLASLVYQGDLNFNGSDVLTMISADSAGTPLSDTDTVSITVNP
;
A
#
# COMPACT_ATOMS: atom_id res chain seq x y z
N GLY A 1 -5.92 29.84 -5.94
CA GLY A 1 -4.59 29.48 -6.42
C GLY A 1 -3.53 29.97 -5.45
N VAL A 2 -2.32 29.46 -5.57
CA VAL A 2 -1.15 29.92 -4.80
C VAL A 2 -0.50 31.07 -5.57
N SER A 3 -0.15 32.15 -4.89
CA SER A 3 0.57 33.30 -5.47
C SER A 3 1.40 33.99 -4.40
N VAL A 4 2.41 34.72 -4.82
CA VAL A 4 3.25 35.58 -3.98
C VAL A 4 3.21 37.00 -4.51
N THR A 5 3.29 37.99 -3.61
CA THR A 5 3.40 39.39 -3.97
C THR A 5 4.53 40.03 -3.16
N ASP A 6 5.40 40.72 -3.83
CA ASP A 6 6.49 41.49 -3.22
C ASP A 6 6.30 42.96 -3.62
N ILE A 7 6.11 43.86 -2.62
CA ILE A 7 5.75 45.27 -2.85
C ILE A 7 6.91 46.07 -3.45
N ASP A 8 8.14 45.64 -3.16
CA ASP A 8 9.35 46.31 -3.65
C ASP A 8 9.82 45.73 -4.99
N GLY A 9 9.17 44.66 -5.46
CA GLY A 9 9.41 44.01 -6.75
C GLY A 9 10.77 43.31 -6.82
N ASN A 10 11.33 42.89 -5.70
CA ASN A 10 12.65 42.28 -5.62
C ASN A 10 12.60 40.79 -5.16
N LEU A 11 11.47 40.11 -5.32
CA LEU A 11 11.32 38.68 -5.04
C LEU A 11 12.44 37.88 -5.71
N ALA A 12 13.16 37.07 -4.94
CA ALA A 12 14.25 36.24 -5.42
C ALA A 12 13.80 34.81 -5.76
N SER A 13 13.00 34.23 -4.85
CA SER A 13 12.59 32.84 -4.98
C SER A 13 11.40 32.51 -4.09
N SER A 14 10.70 31.40 -4.43
CA SER A 14 9.73 30.75 -3.58
C SER A 14 10.09 29.25 -3.46
N GLN A 15 10.38 28.81 -2.25
CA GLN A 15 10.54 27.38 -1.93
C GLN A 15 9.18 26.80 -1.58
N ILE A 16 8.82 25.69 -2.19
CA ILE A 16 7.61 24.94 -1.90
C ILE A 16 7.94 23.54 -1.39
N THR A 17 7.18 23.08 -0.40
CA THR A 17 7.45 21.79 0.28
C THR A 17 6.15 21.10 0.66
N VAL A 18 6.14 19.75 0.59
CA VAL A 18 5.15 18.85 1.18
C VAL A 18 5.86 17.70 1.89
N ASN A 19 5.17 17.00 2.81
CA ASN A 19 5.79 15.94 3.60
C ASN A 19 5.51 14.54 3.01
N ASN A 20 4.32 14.32 2.50
CA ASN A 20 3.83 12.99 2.11
C ASN A 20 3.43 12.92 0.63
N GLY A 21 4.24 13.54 -0.22
CA GLY A 21 3.97 13.57 -1.65
C GLY A 21 5.04 14.28 -2.45
N THR A 22 4.70 14.59 -3.68
CA THR A 22 5.53 15.35 -4.60
C THR A 22 4.76 16.53 -5.18
N LEU A 23 5.50 17.55 -5.58
CA LEU A 23 4.99 18.76 -6.23
C LEU A 23 5.53 18.87 -7.65
N SER A 24 4.67 19.21 -8.59
CA SER A 24 5.06 19.50 -9.96
C SER A 24 4.54 20.88 -10.40
N VAL A 25 5.31 21.59 -11.20
CA VAL A 25 4.95 22.90 -11.77
C VAL A 25 5.28 22.95 -13.27
N SER A 26 4.57 23.79 -14.01
CA SER A 26 4.94 24.13 -15.39
C SER A 26 5.92 25.31 -15.40
N LEU A 27 7.03 25.16 -16.09
CA LEU A 27 8.04 26.22 -16.28
C LEU A 27 7.86 26.99 -17.58
N ALA A 28 6.74 26.80 -18.28
CA ALA A 28 6.45 27.47 -19.56
C ALA A 28 6.42 29.00 -19.45
N GLY A 29 6.20 29.58 -18.26
CA GLY A 29 6.24 31.00 -17.96
C GLY A 29 7.67 31.60 -17.89
N GLY A 30 8.73 30.77 -17.98
CA GLY A 30 10.12 31.18 -17.91
C GLY A 30 10.76 31.19 -16.52
N ALA A 31 10.04 30.73 -15.48
CA ALA A 31 10.64 30.43 -14.18
C ALA A 31 11.62 29.23 -14.29
N THR A 32 12.54 29.15 -13.36
CA THR A 32 13.51 28.03 -13.26
C THR A 32 13.47 27.39 -11.89
N ILE A 33 13.86 26.13 -11.79
CA ILE A 33 14.08 25.47 -10.49
C ILE A 33 15.54 25.67 -10.13
N SER A 34 15.81 26.44 -9.08
CA SER A 34 17.15 26.76 -8.60
C SER A 34 17.69 25.77 -7.56
N ALA A 35 16.80 25.02 -6.90
CA ALA A 35 17.15 23.93 -6.00
C ALA A 35 16.04 22.87 -5.95
N GLY A 36 16.39 21.61 -5.71
CA GLY A 36 15.47 20.49 -5.80
C GLY A 36 15.20 20.10 -7.26
N ALA A 37 14.05 19.44 -7.49
CA ALA A 37 13.65 18.99 -8.82
C ALA A 37 12.12 19.07 -8.99
N ASN A 38 11.66 19.21 -10.24
CA ASN A 38 10.25 19.05 -10.55
C ASN A 38 9.81 17.60 -10.29
N GLY A 39 8.69 17.41 -9.60
CA GLY A 39 8.26 16.08 -9.16
C GLY A 39 8.91 15.61 -7.85
N SER A 40 9.49 16.51 -7.06
CA SER A 40 10.02 16.21 -5.72
C SER A 40 9.16 16.80 -4.60
N SER A 41 9.41 16.38 -3.35
CA SER A 41 8.71 16.90 -2.18
C SER A 41 9.09 18.35 -1.83
N THR A 42 10.23 18.83 -2.34
CA THR A 42 10.73 20.19 -2.10
C THR A 42 11.41 20.72 -3.35
N MET A 43 11.07 21.95 -3.75
CA MET A 43 11.78 22.66 -4.81
C MET A 43 11.77 24.17 -4.56
N THR A 44 12.78 24.86 -5.10
CA THR A 44 12.88 26.31 -5.09
C THR A 44 12.71 26.84 -6.50
N ILE A 45 11.72 27.69 -6.69
CA ILE A 45 11.38 28.32 -7.98
C ILE A 45 11.95 29.73 -7.96
N SER A 46 12.67 30.11 -9.01
CA SER A 46 13.30 31.43 -9.18
C SER A 46 12.92 32.04 -10.53
N GLY A 47 12.88 33.37 -10.57
CA GLY A 47 12.49 34.15 -11.73
C GLY A 47 11.89 35.49 -11.32
N SER A 48 11.30 36.24 -12.25
CA SER A 48 10.50 37.40 -11.88
C SER A 48 9.24 36.95 -11.12
N GLU A 49 8.64 37.85 -10.33
CA GLU A 49 7.38 37.58 -9.60
C GLU A 49 6.30 37.01 -10.53
N ALA A 50 6.12 37.59 -11.72
CA ALA A 50 5.15 37.10 -12.71
C ALA A 50 5.45 35.68 -13.20
N GLN A 51 6.75 35.34 -13.39
CA GLN A 51 7.18 34.00 -13.80
C GLN A 51 6.94 32.99 -12.67
N ILE A 52 7.32 33.33 -11.43
CA ILE A 52 7.10 32.52 -10.24
C ILE A 52 5.58 32.27 -10.06
N ASN A 53 4.75 33.30 -10.14
CA ASN A 53 3.30 33.19 -10.02
C ASN A 53 2.69 32.31 -11.13
N THR A 54 3.23 32.39 -12.37
CA THR A 54 2.79 31.52 -13.46
C THR A 54 3.10 30.02 -13.13
N ALA A 55 4.26 29.75 -12.56
CA ALA A 55 4.62 28.40 -12.12
C ALA A 55 3.74 27.94 -10.94
N LEU A 56 3.57 28.79 -9.92
CA LEU A 56 2.73 28.52 -8.74
C LEU A 56 1.28 28.25 -9.10
N ALA A 57 0.73 28.96 -10.12
CA ALA A 57 -0.64 28.71 -10.59
C ALA A 57 -0.84 27.33 -11.23
N SER A 58 0.24 26.64 -11.60
CA SER A 58 0.24 25.32 -12.23
C SER A 58 0.58 24.18 -11.26
N ILE A 59 0.71 24.45 -9.95
CA ILE A 59 1.09 23.43 -8.95
C ILE A 59 0.13 22.25 -9.01
N VAL A 60 0.72 21.05 -9.08
CA VAL A 60 0.03 19.78 -8.88
C VAL A 60 0.71 19.06 -7.71
N TYR A 61 -0.08 18.68 -6.73
CA TYR A 61 0.32 17.80 -5.65
C TYR A 61 -0.06 16.35 -6.02
N GLN A 62 0.85 15.41 -5.77
CA GLN A 62 0.62 13.97 -5.86
C GLN A 62 1.04 13.35 -4.53
N SER A 63 0.10 12.72 -3.82
CA SER A 63 0.43 11.97 -2.61
C SER A 63 1.37 10.80 -2.91
N ASN A 64 2.12 10.37 -1.91
CA ASN A 64 2.82 9.08 -1.97
C ASN A 64 1.80 7.95 -2.16
N ALA A 65 2.24 6.82 -2.73
CA ALA A 65 1.40 5.64 -2.86
C ALA A 65 0.86 5.23 -1.47
N ASP A 66 -0.40 4.84 -1.43
CA ASP A 66 -1.12 4.35 -0.25
C ASP A 66 -1.14 5.32 0.96
N PHE A 67 -0.65 6.54 0.78
CA PHE A 67 -0.74 7.58 1.81
C PHE A 67 -2.17 8.13 1.88
N ASN A 68 -2.73 8.11 3.06
CA ASN A 68 -3.95 8.83 3.43
C ASN A 68 -3.74 9.61 4.73
N GLY A 69 -4.49 10.68 4.92
CA GLY A 69 -4.38 11.53 6.10
C GLY A 69 -4.05 12.98 5.78
N ALA A 70 -3.49 13.68 6.76
CA ALA A 70 -3.16 15.09 6.63
C ALA A 70 -1.74 15.30 6.10
N ASP A 71 -1.60 16.17 5.12
CA ASP A 71 -0.33 16.73 4.67
C ASP A 71 -0.38 18.26 4.72
N VAL A 72 0.76 18.91 4.60
CA VAL A 72 0.88 20.37 4.64
C VAL A 72 1.75 20.82 3.47
N PHE A 73 1.16 21.65 2.60
CA PHE A 73 1.92 22.43 1.64
C PHE A 73 2.45 23.66 2.36
N THR A 74 3.75 23.91 2.26
CA THR A 74 4.43 25.10 2.80
C THR A 74 5.07 25.86 1.65
N ILE A 75 4.91 27.16 1.62
CA ILE A 75 5.65 28.07 0.73
C ILE A 75 6.46 29.07 1.57
N VAL A 76 7.74 29.22 1.22
CA VAL A 76 8.64 30.21 1.80
C VAL A 76 9.11 31.11 0.64
N SER A 77 8.68 32.34 0.64
CA SER A 77 9.09 33.34 -0.35
C SER A 77 10.15 34.25 0.23
N THR A 78 11.19 34.52 -0.53
CA THR A 78 12.37 35.29 -0.07
C THR A 78 12.72 36.35 -1.12
N ASP A 79 12.99 37.56 -0.66
CA ASP A 79 13.46 38.68 -1.49
C ASP A 79 14.97 38.63 -1.75
N SER A 80 15.47 39.54 -2.61
CA SER A 80 16.88 39.71 -2.97
C SER A 80 17.56 40.89 -2.30
N ALA A 81 16.98 41.43 -1.22
CA ALA A 81 17.57 42.54 -0.47
C ALA A 81 18.94 42.18 0.11
N GLY A 82 19.76 43.17 0.47
CA GLY A 82 21.06 42.93 1.08
C GLY A 82 20.99 42.20 2.44
N THR A 83 19.85 42.26 3.12
CA THR A 83 19.43 41.38 4.22
C THR A 83 18.10 40.77 3.80
N PRO A 84 18.10 39.55 3.22
CA PRO A 84 16.88 38.95 2.70
C PRO A 84 15.81 38.79 3.78
N LEU A 85 14.57 39.14 3.45
CA LEU A 85 13.39 38.89 4.25
C LEU A 85 12.61 37.73 3.63
N SER A 86 11.90 37.02 4.45
CA SER A 86 11.08 35.89 3.99
C SER A 86 9.72 35.88 4.68
N ASP A 87 8.74 35.37 3.94
CA ASP A 87 7.39 35.08 4.41
C ASP A 87 7.08 33.60 4.24
N ILE A 88 6.30 33.05 5.17
CA ILE A 88 5.98 31.62 5.24
C ILE A 88 4.48 31.45 5.35
N ASP A 89 3.89 30.76 4.36
CA ASP A 89 2.48 30.38 4.36
C ASP A 89 2.32 28.86 4.27
N THR A 90 1.19 28.38 4.80
CA THR A 90 0.86 26.96 4.77
C THR A 90 -0.57 26.70 4.32
N VAL A 91 -0.78 25.58 3.62
CA VAL A 91 -2.09 25.05 3.25
C VAL A 91 -2.19 23.60 3.71
N GLY A 92 -3.22 23.30 4.50
CA GLY A 92 -3.54 21.91 4.86
C GLY A 92 -4.09 21.15 3.66
N ILE A 93 -3.59 19.94 3.44
CA ILE A 93 -4.08 19.00 2.42
C ILE A 93 -4.66 17.80 3.17
N THR A 94 -5.85 17.35 2.77
CA THR A 94 -6.41 16.08 3.27
C THR A 94 -6.43 15.09 2.10
N VAL A 95 -5.73 13.98 2.27
CA VAL A 95 -5.76 12.85 1.33
C VAL A 95 -6.72 11.82 1.87
N ASN A 96 -7.80 11.57 1.13
CA ASN A 96 -8.81 10.58 1.53
C ASN A 96 -8.28 9.16 1.29
N PRO A 97 -8.60 8.20 2.19
CA PRO A 97 -8.25 6.80 1.97
C PRO A 97 -8.98 6.23 0.74
N VAL A 98 -8.28 5.39 0.01
CA VAL A 98 -8.86 4.53 -1.03
C VAL A 98 -8.62 3.09 -0.57
N ASN A 99 -9.65 2.26 -0.63
CA ASN A 99 -9.53 0.86 -0.21
C ASN A 99 -8.77 0.04 -1.26
N ASP A 100 -7.74 -0.66 -0.83
CA ASP A 100 -6.93 -1.58 -1.61
C ASP A 100 -7.31 -3.05 -1.29
N PRO A 101 -7.20 -4.00 -2.24
CA PRO A 101 -7.44 -5.41 -1.94
C PRO A 101 -6.32 -5.97 -1.06
N PRO A 102 -6.62 -6.99 -0.21
CA PRO A 102 -5.58 -7.80 0.40
C PRO A 102 -4.72 -8.46 -0.70
N VAL A 103 -3.49 -8.82 -0.34
CA VAL A 103 -2.54 -9.50 -1.23
C VAL A 103 -2.07 -10.79 -0.56
N ASN A 104 -2.35 -11.92 -1.20
CA ASN A 104 -1.89 -13.22 -0.76
C ASN A 104 -0.43 -13.46 -1.16
N THR A 105 0.29 -14.22 -0.35
CA THR A 105 1.61 -14.76 -0.71
C THR A 105 1.57 -16.25 -0.53
N LEU A 106 1.89 -17.00 -1.58
CA LEU A 106 1.91 -18.45 -1.58
C LEU A 106 3.26 -18.97 -2.10
N PRO A 107 3.72 -20.17 -1.64
CA PRO A 107 4.89 -20.81 -2.22
C PRO A 107 4.62 -21.29 -3.65
N GLY A 108 5.66 -21.65 -4.39
CA GLY A 108 5.53 -22.33 -5.66
C GLY A 108 4.87 -23.71 -5.55
N ALA A 109 4.73 -24.43 -6.68
CA ALA A 109 4.18 -25.79 -6.70
C ALA A 109 4.86 -26.72 -5.67
N GLN A 110 4.07 -27.56 -5.03
CA GLN A 110 4.48 -28.48 -3.98
C GLN A 110 4.39 -29.93 -4.45
N THR A 111 5.19 -30.80 -3.85
CA THR A 111 5.14 -32.25 -4.09
C THR A 111 5.23 -32.97 -2.74
N VAL A 112 4.44 -34.02 -2.57
CA VAL A 112 4.39 -34.85 -1.36
C VAL A 112 4.05 -36.28 -1.76
N ASP A 113 4.48 -37.27 -0.99
CA ASP A 113 4.08 -38.67 -1.19
C ASP A 113 2.68 -38.91 -0.58
N GLU A 114 1.92 -39.88 -1.10
CA GLU A 114 0.62 -40.24 -0.54
C GLU A 114 0.72 -40.58 0.92
N ASP A 115 -0.35 -40.36 1.68
CA ASP A 115 -0.46 -40.60 3.12
C ASP A 115 0.55 -39.81 4.00
N THR A 116 1.31 -38.91 3.41
CA THR A 116 2.30 -38.06 4.11
C THR A 116 1.79 -36.61 4.22
N PRO A 117 1.89 -35.97 5.41
CA PRO A 117 1.49 -34.57 5.56
C PRO A 117 2.48 -33.61 4.88
N LEU A 118 1.96 -32.59 4.22
CA LEU A 118 2.72 -31.50 3.62
C LEU A 118 2.58 -30.22 4.47
N ASN A 119 3.69 -29.73 5.01
CA ASN A 119 3.72 -28.46 5.70
C ASN A 119 3.98 -27.34 4.68
N PHE A 120 3.07 -26.39 4.57
CA PHE A 120 3.27 -25.19 3.76
C PHE A 120 4.16 -24.17 4.48
N VAL A 121 5.11 -23.59 3.75
CA VAL A 121 6.00 -22.55 4.26
C VAL A 121 5.85 -21.29 3.39
N GLY A 122 5.75 -20.13 4.04
CA GLY A 122 5.66 -18.86 3.34
C GLY A 122 4.25 -18.49 2.87
N VAL A 123 3.22 -19.07 3.48
CA VAL A 123 1.82 -18.66 3.27
C VAL A 123 1.52 -17.47 4.15
N SER A 124 1.06 -16.36 3.55
CA SER A 124 0.69 -15.15 4.28
C SER A 124 -0.28 -14.28 3.48
N VAL A 125 -0.89 -13.31 4.13
CA VAL A 125 -1.72 -12.27 3.53
C VAL A 125 -1.29 -10.91 4.06
N ASN A 126 -1.28 -9.90 3.20
CA ASN A 126 -1.07 -8.50 3.58
C ASN A 126 -2.20 -7.64 3.04
N ASP A 127 -2.78 -6.84 3.91
CA ASP A 127 -3.78 -5.82 3.60
C ASP A 127 -3.21 -4.49 4.09
N ILE A 128 -2.97 -3.57 3.15
CA ILE A 128 -2.28 -2.30 3.47
C ILE A 128 -3.16 -1.35 4.29
N ASP A 129 -4.48 -1.46 4.14
CA ASP A 129 -5.44 -0.67 4.90
C ASP A 129 -5.69 -1.22 6.30
N GLY A 130 -5.19 -2.45 6.58
CA GLY A 130 -5.32 -3.12 7.87
C GLY A 130 -6.75 -3.54 8.20
N ASN A 131 -7.59 -3.72 7.19
CA ASN A 131 -9.00 -4.04 7.33
C ASN A 131 -9.35 -5.46 6.86
N LEU A 132 -8.37 -6.38 6.81
CA LEU A 132 -8.57 -7.78 6.47
C LEU A 132 -9.72 -8.39 7.30
N ALA A 133 -10.73 -8.96 6.63
CA ALA A 133 -11.88 -9.59 7.28
C ALA A 133 -11.68 -11.10 7.46
N SER A 134 -11.19 -11.77 6.41
CA SER A 134 -11.10 -13.23 6.40
C SER A 134 -10.09 -13.75 5.39
N THR A 135 -9.61 -14.98 5.66
CA THR A 135 -8.82 -15.77 4.71
C THR A 135 -9.42 -17.17 4.65
N GLN A 136 -9.92 -17.57 3.49
CA GLN A 136 -10.42 -18.92 3.21
C GLN A 136 -9.33 -19.75 2.52
N LEU A 137 -9.19 -20.97 2.96
CA LEU A 137 -8.33 -22.00 2.37
C LEU A 137 -9.17 -23.18 1.92
N SER A 138 -8.89 -23.76 0.74
CA SER A 138 -9.58 -24.94 0.27
C SER A 138 -8.71 -25.85 -0.57
N VAL A 139 -8.96 -27.16 -0.47
CA VAL A 139 -8.41 -28.25 -1.30
C VAL A 139 -9.53 -29.20 -1.71
N ASN A 140 -9.31 -30.03 -2.74
CA ASN A 140 -10.34 -30.92 -3.25
C ASN A 140 -10.17 -32.39 -2.80
N ASN A 141 -8.94 -32.86 -2.63
CA ASN A 141 -8.61 -34.26 -2.39
C ASN A 141 -7.78 -34.43 -1.10
N GLY A 142 -8.25 -33.83 -0.03
CA GLY A 142 -7.55 -33.87 1.24
C GLY A 142 -8.16 -32.95 2.27
N THR A 143 -7.40 -32.74 3.34
CA THR A 143 -7.80 -31.91 4.49
C THR A 143 -6.72 -30.89 4.82
N LEU A 144 -7.15 -29.79 5.43
CA LEU A 144 -6.30 -28.70 5.90
C LEU A 144 -6.35 -28.63 7.42
N ASN A 145 -5.20 -28.48 8.05
CA ASN A 145 -5.06 -28.28 9.48
C ASN A 145 -4.20 -27.05 9.78
N VAL A 146 -4.59 -26.30 10.80
CA VAL A 146 -3.84 -25.15 11.33
C VAL A 146 -3.83 -25.20 12.86
N THR A 147 -2.81 -24.61 13.47
CA THR A 147 -2.80 -24.32 14.91
C THR A 147 -3.23 -22.85 15.08
N LEU A 148 -4.42 -22.65 15.65
CA LEU A 148 -4.93 -21.31 15.89
C LEU A 148 -4.02 -20.53 16.83
N THR A 149 -3.62 -19.32 16.43
CA THR A 149 -2.70 -18.46 17.18
C THR A 149 -3.37 -17.10 17.43
N GLY A 150 -3.10 -16.52 18.60
CA GLY A 150 -3.66 -15.23 19.00
C GLY A 150 -5.19 -15.26 19.08
N GLY A 151 -5.82 -14.27 18.49
CA GLY A 151 -7.28 -14.14 18.41
C GLY A 151 -7.93 -14.79 17.19
N THR A 152 -7.20 -15.58 16.39
CA THR A 152 -7.74 -16.21 15.18
C THR A 152 -8.79 -17.25 15.53
N THR A 153 -9.89 -17.22 14.77
CA THR A 153 -10.99 -18.21 14.88
C THR A 153 -11.30 -18.79 13.50
N ILE A 154 -11.84 -20.01 13.47
CA ILE A 154 -12.43 -20.59 12.25
C ILE A 154 -13.91 -20.22 12.23
N THR A 155 -14.31 -19.43 11.24
CA THR A 155 -15.69 -18.92 11.09
C THR A 155 -16.54 -19.75 10.13
N ALA A 156 -15.91 -20.54 9.25
CA ALA A 156 -16.58 -21.51 8.38
C ALA A 156 -15.63 -22.69 8.12
N GLY A 157 -16.21 -23.88 7.90
CA GLY A 157 -15.46 -25.12 7.81
C GLY A 157 -14.92 -25.57 9.18
N SER A 158 -13.84 -26.35 9.17
CA SER A 158 -13.21 -26.85 10.40
C SER A 158 -11.78 -27.30 10.13
N ASN A 159 -10.96 -27.39 11.18
CA ASN A 159 -9.70 -28.12 11.12
C ASN A 159 -9.94 -29.59 10.74
N GLY A 160 -9.12 -30.14 9.84
CA GLY A 160 -9.28 -31.49 9.33
C GLY A 160 -10.39 -31.60 8.26
N SER A 161 -10.80 -30.52 7.64
CA SER A 161 -11.71 -30.54 6.48
C SER A 161 -11.03 -29.97 5.22
N GLY A 162 -11.66 -30.19 4.05
CA GLY A 162 -11.15 -29.66 2.79
C GLY A 162 -11.28 -28.15 2.65
N THR A 163 -11.97 -27.47 3.56
CA THR A 163 -12.15 -26.01 3.52
C THR A 163 -12.22 -25.45 4.93
N LEU A 164 -11.55 -24.34 5.17
CA LEU A 164 -11.68 -23.56 6.40
C LEU A 164 -11.52 -22.06 6.12
N THR A 165 -12.21 -21.23 6.90
CA THR A 165 -12.13 -19.78 6.83
C THR A 165 -11.65 -19.24 8.17
N LEU A 166 -10.55 -18.50 8.13
CA LEU A 166 -9.93 -17.82 9.28
C LEU A 166 -10.43 -16.38 9.38
N SER A 167 -10.66 -15.90 10.59
CA SER A 167 -10.91 -14.51 10.91
C SER A 167 -10.17 -14.12 12.19
N GLY A 168 -9.70 -12.86 12.24
CA GLY A 168 -8.87 -12.32 13.32
C GLY A 168 -8.05 -11.14 12.83
N THR A 169 -7.09 -10.68 13.61
CA THR A 169 -6.15 -9.67 13.12
C THR A 169 -5.25 -10.27 12.03
N GLN A 170 -4.78 -9.46 11.09
CA GLN A 170 -3.84 -9.93 10.05
C GLN A 170 -2.61 -10.62 10.64
N THR A 171 -2.08 -10.10 11.75
CA THR A 171 -0.95 -10.70 12.46
C THR A 171 -1.28 -12.09 12.98
N ASP A 172 -2.45 -12.28 13.61
CA ASP A 172 -2.87 -13.57 14.16
C ASP A 172 -3.20 -14.56 13.04
N ILE A 173 -3.86 -14.12 11.96
CA ILE A 173 -4.12 -14.94 10.77
C ILE A 173 -2.79 -15.44 10.18
N ASN A 174 -1.81 -14.57 9.97
CA ASN A 174 -0.50 -14.95 9.44
C ASN A 174 0.26 -15.92 10.35
N ALA A 175 0.20 -15.70 11.67
CA ALA A 175 0.77 -16.64 12.63
C ALA A 175 0.09 -18.02 12.59
N THR A 176 -1.22 -18.06 12.33
CA THR A 176 -1.99 -19.29 12.12
C THR A 176 -1.63 -19.97 10.79
N LEU A 177 -1.54 -19.20 9.68
CA LEU A 177 -1.16 -19.68 8.35
C LEU A 177 0.25 -20.30 8.31
N ALA A 178 1.17 -19.81 9.16
CA ALA A 178 2.51 -20.39 9.29
C ALA A 178 2.53 -21.84 9.76
N SER A 179 1.41 -22.35 10.31
CA SER A 179 1.23 -23.73 10.76
C SER A 179 0.42 -24.61 9.80
N LEU A 180 0.13 -24.13 8.58
CA LEU A 180 -0.74 -24.81 7.62
C LEU A 180 -0.15 -26.15 7.17
N VAL A 181 -0.95 -27.21 7.35
CA VAL A 181 -0.65 -28.57 6.91
C VAL A 181 -1.75 -29.07 6.00
N TYR A 182 -1.38 -29.61 4.87
CA TYR A 182 -2.23 -30.39 3.98
C TYR A 182 -2.01 -31.88 4.24
N GLN A 183 -3.07 -32.66 4.25
CA GLN A 183 -3.03 -34.12 4.25
C GLN A 183 -3.95 -34.62 3.13
N GLY A 184 -3.37 -35.29 2.12
CA GLY A 184 -4.14 -35.96 1.07
C GLY A 184 -5.09 -37.00 1.63
N ASP A 185 -6.18 -37.25 0.94
CA ASP A 185 -7.10 -38.36 1.27
C ASP A 185 -6.34 -39.69 1.24
N LEU A 186 -6.78 -40.66 2.00
CA LEU A 186 -6.10 -41.95 2.13
C LEU A 186 -5.91 -42.65 0.76
N ASN A 187 -4.67 -43.02 0.43
CA ASN A 187 -4.24 -43.59 -0.85
C ASN A 187 -4.55 -42.68 -2.07
N PHE A 188 -4.78 -41.40 -1.88
CA PHE A 188 -4.90 -40.46 -2.99
C PHE A 188 -3.53 -40.16 -3.57
N ASN A 189 -3.36 -40.36 -4.88
CA ASN A 189 -2.23 -39.85 -5.65
C ASN A 189 -2.75 -39.16 -6.90
N GLY A 190 -2.04 -38.10 -7.32
CA GLY A 190 -2.47 -37.25 -8.42
C GLY A 190 -2.27 -35.77 -8.14
N SER A 191 -3.09 -34.93 -8.76
CA SER A 191 -3.00 -33.48 -8.62
C SER A 191 -4.10 -32.94 -7.72
N ASP A 192 -3.75 -32.05 -6.80
CA ASP A 192 -4.67 -31.24 -6.03
C ASP A 192 -4.25 -29.75 -6.13
N VAL A 193 -5.07 -28.86 -5.62
CA VAL A 193 -4.83 -27.42 -5.64
C VAL A 193 -5.24 -26.82 -4.30
N LEU A 194 -4.31 -26.20 -3.61
CA LEU A 194 -4.66 -25.28 -2.53
C LEU A 194 -5.12 -23.94 -3.15
N THR A 195 -6.30 -23.50 -2.80
CA THR A 195 -6.82 -22.16 -3.13
C THR A 195 -6.89 -21.35 -1.86
N MET A 196 -6.38 -20.11 -1.91
CA MET A 196 -6.46 -19.12 -0.85
C MET A 196 -7.23 -17.91 -1.36
N ILE A 197 -8.28 -17.52 -0.63
CA ILE A 197 -9.08 -16.33 -0.92
C ILE A 197 -9.08 -15.46 0.33
N SER A 198 -8.50 -14.26 0.23
CA SER A 198 -8.54 -13.28 1.29
C SER A 198 -9.46 -12.13 0.90
N ALA A 199 -10.24 -11.62 1.85
CA ALA A 199 -11.18 -10.51 1.64
C ALA A 199 -11.08 -9.51 2.77
N ASP A 200 -11.24 -8.22 2.43
CA ASP A 200 -11.31 -7.11 3.38
C ASP A 200 -12.73 -6.89 3.93
N SER A 201 -12.87 -5.94 4.86
CA SER A 201 -14.14 -5.56 5.51
C SER A 201 -14.67 -4.20 5.06
N ALA A 202 -14.16 -3.65 3.96
CA ALA A 202 -14.64 -2.37 3.45
C ALA A 202 -16.12 -2.42 3.05
N GLY A 203 -16.77 -1.27 2.93
CA GLY A 203 -18.19 -1.17 2.52
C GLY A 203 -18.48 -1.78 1.15
N THR A 204 -17.46 -1.88 0.29
CA THR A 204 -17.44 -2.69 -0.94
C THR A 204 -16.22 -3.57 -0.83
N PRO A 205 -16.34 -4.80 -0.30
CA PRO A 205 -15.21 -5.68 -0.05
C PRO A 205 -14.45 -6.01 -1.34
N LEU A 206 -13.13 -5.94 -1.26
CA LEU A 206 -12.21 -6.42 -2.27
C LEU A 206 -11.61 -7.75 -1.83
N SER A 207 -11.13 -8.53 -2.78
CA SER A 207 -10.55 -9.85 -2.50
C SER A 207 -9.41 -10.17 -3.45
N ASP A 208 -8.51 -11.01 -2.97
CA ASP A 208 -7.44 -11.64 -3.75
C ASP A 208 -7.57 -13.15 -3.71
N THR A 209 -7.27 -13.81 -4.82
CA THR A 209 -7.38 -15.27 -4.96
C THR A 209 -6.14 -15.83 -5.63
N ASP A 210 -5.42 -16.67 -4.89
CA ASP A 210 -4.23 -17.36 -5.37
C ASP A 210 -4.31 -18.86 -5.19
N THR A 211 -3.50 -19.59 -5.96
CA THR A 211 -3.48 -21.06 -5.94
C THR A 211 -2.07 -21.63 -5.92
N VAL A 212 -1.92 -22.79 -5.26
CA VAL A 212 -0.72 -23.62 -5.32
C VAL A 212 -1.09 -25.02 -5.84
N SER A 213 -0.42 -25.47 -6.86
CA SER A 213 -0.54 -26.86 -7.33
C SER A 213 0.18 -27.81 -6.37
N ILE A 214 -0.48 -28.90 -6.03
CA ILE A 214 0.06 -29.98 -5.19
C ILE A 214 0.11 -31.24 -6.05
N THR A 215 1.28 -31.86 -6.16
CA THR A 215 1.43 -33.20 -6.76
C THR A 215 1.61 -34.21 -5.64
N VAL A 216 0.70 -35.17 -5.53
CA VAL A 216 0.77 -36.27 -4.61
C VAL A 216 1.28 -37.50 -5.34
N ASN A 217 2.49 -37.97 -4.98
CA ASN A 217 3.10 -39.16 -5.56
C ASN A 217 2.53 -40.44 -4.93
N PRO A 218 2.50 -41.56 -5.69
CA PRO A 218 2.15 -42.87 -5.15
C PRO A 218 3.22 -43.43 -4.21
#